data_1bec3838afb43b3bc31b12cda1d51ff4
#
_entry.id   1bec3838afb43b3bc31b12cda1d51ff4
#
_cell.length_a   1.000
_cell.length_b   1.000
_cell.length_c   1.000
_cell.angle_alpha   90.00
_cell.angle_beta   90.00
_cell.angle_gamma   90.00
#
_symmetry.space_group_name_H-M   'P 1'
#
loop_
_entity.id
_entity.type
_entity.pdbx_description
1 polymer ?
#
loop_
_entity_poly.entity_id
_entity_poly.type
_entity_poly.pdbx_seq_one_letter_code
_entity_poly.pdbx_strand_id
1 'polypeptide(L)'
;SLTYEALKGINKKTVLFPDPAFSLPIGKGSWPNGLMGKPYIGINLSPMVESKEQKSGITLENYKYLIQKILEETEYNIALIPHVVKRGNDDRVVLQRLYNETDKKTRLFIIEDQNCLQLKDIISKCVCFIGARTHATIAAYSTGVPTLVIGYSIKARGIAKDLFGTSENYVL
;
A
#
# COMPACT_ATOMS: atom_id res chain seq x y z
N SER A 1 18.43 1.80 -10.36
CA SER A 1 18.01 2.63 -9.20
C SER A 1 18.75 3.96 -9.23
N LEU A 2 18.04 5.08 -8.94
CA LEU A 2 18.64 6.43 -8.90
C LEU A 2 19.84 6.49 -7.93
N THR A 3 19.72 5.84 -6.78
CA THR A 3 20.81 5.74 -5.79
C THR A 3 21.99 4.96 -6.32
N TYR A 4 21.76 3.85 -7.02
CA TYR A 4 22.80 3.04 -7.65
C TYR A 4 23.60 3.84 -8.68
N GLU A 5 22.90 4.56 -9.57
CA GLU A 5 23.58 5.38 -10.61
C GLU A 5 24.45 6.47 -9.98
N ALA A 6 23.94 7.15 -8.95
CA ALA A 6 24.69 8.18 -8.23
C ALA A 6 25.94 7.58 -7.54
N LEU A 7 25.80 6.46 -6.85
CA LEU A 7 26.89 5.83 -6.09
C LEU A 7 27.92 5.15 -6.99
N LYS A 8 27.51 4.54 -8.12
CA LYS A 8 28.41 3.89 -9.06
C LYS A 8 29.41 4.87 -9.69
N GLY A 9 29.02 6.12 -9.86
CA GLY A 9 29.92 7.19 -10.29
C GLY A 9 31.02 7.53 -9.26
N ILE A 10 30.73 7.31 -7.97
CA ILE A 10 31.66 7.57 -6.86
C ILE A 10 32.50 6.33 -6.53
N ASN A 11 31.88 5.16 -6.53
CA ASN A 11 32.53 3.89 -6.17
C ASN A 11 32.17 2.79 -7.17
N LYS A 12 33.13 2.37 -7.99
CA LYS A 12 32.97 1.32 -9.02
C LYS A 12 32.60 -0.06 -8.45
N LYS A 13 32.83 -0.30 -7.13
CA LYS A 13 32.43 -1.53 -6.43
C LYS A 13 30.96 -1.52 -5.96
N THR A 14 30.21 -0.47 -6.28
CA THR A 14 28.78 -0.39 -5.95
C THR A 14 28.00 -1.48 -6.67
N VAL A 15 27.20 -2.24 -5.93
CA VAL A 15 26.36 -3.32 -6.45
C VAL A 15 24.89 -2.93 -6.21
N LEU A 16 24.04 -3.15 -7.21
CA LEU A 16 22.60 -3.03 -7.07
C LEU A 16 22.05 -4.32 -6.45
N PHE A 17 21.37 -4.19 -5.33
CA PHE A 17 20.70 -5.30 -4.67
C PHE A 17 19.23 -4.95 -4.41
N PRO A 18 18.27 -5.87 -4.61
CA PRO A 18 16.88 -5.62 -4.30
C PRO A 18 16.67 -5.47 -2.80
N ASP A 19 15.62 -4.75 -2.40
CA ASP A 19 15.22 -4.65 -0.98
C ASP A 19 14.93 -6.07 -0.44
N PRO A 20 15.51 -6.48 0.71
CA PRO A 20 15.28 -7.81 1.28
C PRO A 20 13.81 -8.16 1.51
N ALA A 21 12.94 -7.17 1.65
CA ALA A 21 11.50 -7.40 1.80
C ALA A 21 10.85 -8.12 0.61
N PHE A 22 11.47 -8.08 -0.59
CA PHE A 22 11.00 -8.86 -1.74
C PHE A 22 11.10 -10.38 -1.49
N SER A 23 12.08 -10.83 -0.72
CA SER A 23 12.34 -12.26 -0.44
C SER A 23 11.66 -12.78 0.83
N LEU A 24 10.94 -11.93 1.58
CA LEU A 24 10.21 -12.36 2.78
C LEU A 24 9.18 -13.44 2.42
N PRO A 25 9.07 -14.54 3.19
CA PRO A 25 8.06 -15.56 2.97
C PRO A 25 6.65 -15.02 3.27
N ILE A 26 5.64 -15.71 2.74
CA ILE A 26 4.24 -15.46 3.07
C ILE A 26 3.92 -16.20 4.37
N GLY A 27 3.36 -15.49 5.35
CA GLY A 27 2.88 -16.06 6.59
C GLY A 27 1.44 -16.58 6.49
N LYS A 28 0.78 -16.70 7.65
CA LYS A 28 -0.65 -17.03 7.74
C LYS A 28 -1.37 -15.86 8.41
N GLY A 29 -2.03 -15.04 7.60
CA GLY A 29 -2.77 -13.87 8.06
C GLY A 29 -4.07 -14.24 8.77
N SER A 30 -4.61 -13.29 9.51
CA SER A 30 -5.93 -13.36 10.13
C SER A 30 -6.87 -12.38 9.43
N TRP A 31 -8.02 -12.86 9.02
CA TRP A 31 -9.04 -12.08 8.31
C TRP A 31 -10.19 -11.68 9.20
N PRO A 32 -10.76 -10.49 9.04
CA PRO A 32 -12.03 -10.17 9.66
C PRO A 32 -13.15 -11.09 9.11
N ASN A 33 -14.13 -11.35 9.97
CA ASN A 33 -15.29 -12.17 9.60
C ASN A 33 -15.96 -11.60 8.33
N GLY A 34 -16.23 -12.48 7.37
CA GLY A 34 -16.94 -12.13 6.14
C GLY A 34 -16.06 -11.66 4.98
N LEU A 35 -14.75 -11.47 5.15
CA LEU A 35 -13.82 -11.12 4.07
C LEU A 35 -13.11 -12.35 3.50
N MET A 36 -12.78 -13.33 4.32
CA MET A 36 -12.05 -14.53 3.88
C MET A 36 -12.76 -15.25 2.72
N GLY A 37 -12.00 -15.56 1.67
CA GLY A 37 -12.52 -16.25 0.47
C GLY A 37 -13.30 -15.37 -0.49
N LYS A 38 -13.45 -14.08 -0.24
CA LYS A 38 -14.09 -13.12 -1.14
C LYS A 38 -13.04 -12.27 -1.87
N PRO A 39 -13.28 -11.86 -3.13
CA PRO A 39 -12.38 -10.95 -3.82
C PRO A 39 -12.41 -9.55 -3.17
N TYR A 40 -11.24 -8.95 -2.99
CA TYR A 40 -11.12 -7.63 -2.40
C TYR A 40 -9.96 -6.81 -2.95
N ILE A 41 -10.13 -5.48 -2.89
CA ILE A 41 -9.09 -4.49 -3.17
C ILE A 41 -8.47 -4.09 -1.84
N GLY A 42 -7.13 -4.18 -1.75
CA GLY A 42 -6.40 -3.71 -0.59
C GLY A 42 -6.07 -2.23 -0.68
N ILE A 43 -6.32 -1.49 0.38
CA ILE A 43 -6.00 -0.05 0.47
C ILE A 43 -5.14 0.20 1.71
N ASN A 44 -3.99 0.84 1.51
CA ASN A 44 -3.15 1.33 2.58
C ASN A 44 -3.01 2.85 2.49
N LEU A 45 -3.35 3.55 3.56
CA LEU A 45 -3.16 4.99 3.72
C LEU A 45 -2.19 5.25 4.87
N SER A 46 -1.41 6.32 4.75
CA SER A 46 -0.37 6.69 5.72
C SER A 46 -0.53 8.15 6.14
N PRO A 47 -0.35 8.47 7.44
CA PRO A 47 -0.28 9.87 7.90
C PRO A 47 0.78 10.70 7.18
N MET A 48 1.81 10.05 6.61
CA MET A 48 2.85 10.75 5.85
C MET A 48 2.34 11.30 4.52
N VAL A 49 1.31 10.71 3.92
CA VAL A 49 0.67 11.27 2.72
C VAL A 49 -0.06 12.56 3.10
N GLU A 50 -0.84 12.52 4.18
CA GLU A 50 -1.56 13.70 4.69
C GLU A 50 -0.60 14.83 5.04
N SER A 51 0.58 14.53 5.62
CA SER A 51 1.58 15.55 5.95
C SER A 51 2.20 16.25 4.74
N LYS A 52 1.96 15.75 3.53
CA LYS A 52 2.48 16.29 2.25
C LYS A 52 1.39 16.88 1.36
N GLU A 53 0.13 16.83 1.78
CA GLU A 53 -0.96 17.40 1.00
C GLU A 53 -0.86 18.93 0.89
N GLN A 54 -1.24 19.44 -0.28
CA GLN A 54 -1.22 20.89 -0.55
C GLN A 54 -2.45 21.58 0.05
N LYS A 55 -3.56 20.87 0.17
CA LYS A 55 -4.82 21.33 0.77
C LYS A 55 -5.20 20.36 1.87
N SER A 56 -5.37 20.86 3.08
CA SER A 56 -5.72 20.04 4.24
C SER A 56 -7.00 19.24 3.99
N GLY A 57 -6.94 17.93 4.28
CA GLY A 57 -8.05 16.99 4.16
C GLY A 57 -8.27 16.42 2.76
N ILE A 58 -7.57 16.90 1.73
CA ILE A 58 -7.76 16.44 0.34
C ILE A 58 -7.44 14.94 0.17
N THR A 59 -6.44 14.44 0.91
CA THR A 59 -6.09 13.03 0.88
C THR A 59 -7.27 12.16 1.33
N LEU A 60 -7.85 12.48 2.47
CA LEU A 60 -8.97 11.73 3.02
C LEU A 60 -10.20 11.80 2.11
N GLU A 61 -10.51 12.98 1.57
CA GLU A 61 -11.60 13.18 0.61
C GLU A 61 -11.42 12.31 -0.63
N ASN A 62 -10.22 12.27 -1.21
CA ASN A 62 -9.92 11.47 -2.39
C ASN A 62 -10.04 9.96 -2.11
N TYR A 63 -9.58 9.48 -0.94
CA TYR A 63 -9.74 8.08 -0.57
C TYR A 63 -11.20 7.71 -0.30
N LYS A 64 -11.99 8.59 0.31
CA LYS A 64 -13.44 8.40 0.48
C LYS A 64 -14.13 8.28 -0.88
N TYR A 65 -13.83 9.19 -1.80
CA TYR A 65 -14.36 9.16 -3.16
C TYR A 65 -13.98 7.86 -3.89
N LEU A 66 -12.72 7.44 -3.80
CA LEU A 66 -12.24 6.19 -4.39
C LEU A 66 -12.99 4.97 -3.83
N ILE A 67 -13.12 4.89 -2.50
CA ILE A 67 -13.86 3.82 -1.83
C ILE A 67 -15.32 3.79 -2.29
N GLN A 68 -15.96 4.95 -2.33
CA GLN A 68 -17.34 5.07 -2.80
C GLN A 68 -17.48 4.55 -4.23
N LYS A 69 -16.60 4.96 -5.13
CA LYS A 69 -16.60 4.50 -6.53
C LYS A 69 -16.40 2.99 -6.64
N ILE A 70 -15.45 2.40 -5.92
CA ILE A 70 -15.25 0.95 -5.91
C ILE A 70 -16.52 0.23 -5.43
N LEU A 71 -17.15 0.71 -4.36
CA LEU A 71 -18.36 0.10 -3.79
C LEU A 71 -19.60 0.27 -4.69
N GLU A 72 -19.68 1.31 -5.49
CA GLU A 72 -20.80 1.58 -6.40
C GLU A 72 -20.65 0.88 -7.75
N GLU A 73 -19.43 0.83 -8.29
CA GLU A 73 -19.18 0.39 -9.64
C GLU A 73 -18.68 -1.07 -9.75
N THR A 74 -18.38 -1.72 -8.60
CA THR A 74 -17.86 -3.09 -8.56
C THR A 74 -18.51 -3.91 -7.45
N GLU A 75 -18.35 -5.24 -7.54
CA GLU A 75 -18.74 -6.19 -6.47
C GLU A 75 -17.58 -6.50 -5.49
N TYR A 76 -16.43 -5.87 -5.63
CA TYR A 76 -15.29 -6.13 -4.75
C TYR A 76 -15.53 -5.63 -3.33
N ASN A 77 -14.98 -6.36 -2.38
CA ASN A 77 -14.81 -5.88 -1.03
C ASN A 77 -13.58 -4.96 -0.97
N ILE A 78 -13.45 -4.19 0.10
CA ILE A 78 -12.29 -3.34 0.36
C ILE A 78 -11.70 -3.73 1.71
N ALA A 79 -10.39 -3.95 1.73
CA ALA A 79 -9.61 -4.18 2.94
C ALA A 79 -8.71 -2.97 3.21
N LEU A 80 -8.94 -2.27 4.32
CA LEU A 80 -8.06 -1.21 4.82
C LEU A 80 -6.92 -1.86 5.61
N ILE A 81 -5.71 -1.80 5.08
CA ILE A 81 -4.56 -2.60 5.58
C ILE A 81 -3.52 -1.67 6.21
N PRO A 82 -3.32 -1.68 7.54
CA PRO A 82 -2.22 -0.96 8.17
C PRO A 82 -0.89 -1.66 7.89
N HIS A 83 0.21 -0.91 7.88
CA HIS A 83 1.54 -1.48 7.70
C HIS A 83 2.60 -0.89 8.65
N VAL A 84 2.41 0.34 9.09
CA VAL A 84 3.26 0.98 10.10
C VAL A 84 2.41 1.34 11.30
N VAL A 85 2.85 0.85 12.48
CA VAL A 85 2.18 1.05 13.77
C VAL A 85 3.21 1.66 14.72
N LYS A 86 3.44 2.96 14.58
CA LYS A 86 4.41 3.71 15.38
C LYS A 86 3.79 5.00 15.89
N ARG A 87 4.01 5.33 17.17
CA ARG A 87 3.52 6.58 17.75
C ARG A 87 3.87 7.79 16.84
N GLY A 88 2.88 8.58 16.51
CA GLY A 88 2.99 9.73 15.61
C GLY A 88 3.07 9.39 14.11
N ASN A 89 3.07 8.11 13.75
CA ASN A 89 3.07 7.66 12.35
C ASN A 89 2.36 6.29 12.24
N ASP A 90 1.12 6.23 12.72
CA ASP A 90 0.32 5.00 12.84
C ASP A 90 -0.78 4.98 11.79
N ASP A 91 -0.69 4.03 10.86
CA ASP A 91 -1.65 3.87 9.77
C ASP A 91 -3.05 3.57 10.28
N ARG A 92 -3.19 2.90 11.43
CA ARG A 92 -4.50 2.56 12.00
C ARG A 92 -5.34 3.80 12.29
N VAL A 93 -4.70 4.90 12.69
CA VAL A 93 -5.41 6.16 13.02
C VAL A 93 -6.11 6.72 11.79
N VAL A 94 -5.40 6.84 10.68
CA VAL A 94 -5.98 7.39 9.44
C VAL A 94 -6.95 6.43 8.78
N LEU A 95 -6.68 5.11 8.84
CA LEU A 95 -7.57 4.09 8.30
C LEU A 95 -8.88 4.00 9.11
N GLN A 96 -8.81 4.12 10.44
CA GLN A 96 -10.01 4.14 11.28
C GLN A 96 -10.85 5.38 11.03
N ARG A 97 -10.22 6.54 10.84
CA ARG A 97 -10.92 7.77 10.46
C ARG A 97 -11.59 7.59 9.10
N LEU A 98 -10.89 7.09 8.09
CA LEU A 98 -11.42 6.81 6.77
C LEU A 98 -12.63 5.85 6.84
N TYR A 99 -12.52 4.79 7.61
CA TYR A 99 -13.62 3.84 7.84
C TYR A 99 -14.83 4.52 8.48
N ASN A 100 -14.61 5.32 9.54
CA ASN A 100 -15.69 5.98 10.28
C ASN A 100 -16.46 6.97 9.40
N GLU A 101 -15.76 7.70 8.54
CA GLU A 101 -16.32 8.72 7.66
C GLU A 101 -16.90 8.16 6.34
N THR A 102 -16.77 6.86 6.10
CA THR A 102 -17.39 6.21 4.93
C THR A 102 -18.79 5.74 5.29
N ASP A 103 -19.79 6.10 4.48
CA ASP A 103 -21.22 5.80 4.75
C ASP A 103 -21.55 4.32 4.52
N LYS A 104 -21.14 3.74 3.40
CA LYS A 104 -21.42 2.35 3.01
C LYS A 104 -20.33 1.40 3.51
N LYS A 105 -20.58 0.69 4.63
CA LYS A 105 -19.59 -0.20 5.28
C LYS A 105 -19.79 -1.68 5.03
N THR A 106 -20.82 -2.09 4.31
CA THR A 106 -21.18 -3.52 4.15
C THR A 106 -20.10 -4.37 3.50
N ARG A 107 -19.23 -3.76 2.67
CA ARG A 107 -18.11 -4.40 1.98
C ARG A 107 -16.76 -3.72 2.30
N LEU A 108 -16.69 -2.95 3.37
CA LEU A 108 -15.48 -2.26 3.84
C LEU A 108 -15.01 -2.90 5.14
N PHE A 109 -13.77 -3.36 5.18
CA PHE A 109 -13.18 -4.08 6.30
C PHE A 109 -11.89 -3.42 6.75
N ILE A 110 -11.67 -3.34 8.05
CA ILE A 110 -10.37 -2.98 8.62
C ILE A 110 -9.62 -4.25 8.95
N ILE A 111 -8.38 -4.34 8.50
CA ILE A 111 -7.44 -5.39 8.90
C ILE A 111 -6.75 -4.95 10.19
N GLU A 112 -6.80 -5.79 11.20
CA GLU A 112 -6.07 -5.55 12.44
C GLU A 112 -4.56 -5.61 12.23
N ASP A 113 -3.80 -5.03 13.17
CA ASP A 113 -2.34 -5.08 13.13
C ASP A 113 -1.84 -6.51 13.27
N GLN A 114 -0.92 -6.86 12.40
CA GLN A 114 -0.30 -8.18 12.33
C GLN A 114 1.17 -8.02 11.95
N ASN A 115 1.98 -9.05 12.11
CA ASN A 115 3.36 -9.01 11.66
C ASN A 115 3.46 -8.93 10.12
N CYS A 116 4.63 -8.54 9.61
CA CYS A 116 4.85 -8.28 8.18
C CYS A 116 4.58 -9.51 7.29
N LEU A 117 4.81 -10.74 7.77
CA LEU A 117 4.57 -11.96 7.02
C LEU A 117 3.06 -12.25 6.89
N GLN A 118 2.31 -11.97 7.94
CA GLN A 118 0.86 -12.12 7.97
C GLN A 118 0.18 -11.06 7.10
N LEU A 119 0.63 -9.80 7.19
CA LEU A 119 0.14 -8.74 6.30
C LEU A 119 0.48 -9.03 4.83
N LYS A 120 1.65 -9.62 4.56
CA LYS A 120 2.02 -10.06 3.21
C LYS A 120 1.06 -11.14 2.68
N ASP A 121 0.60 -12.07 3.52
CA ASP A 121 -0.42 -13.06 3.14
C ASP A 121 -1.74 -12.39 2.75
N ILE A 122 -2.21 -11.43 3.54
CA ILE A 122 -3.43 -10.66 3.21
C ILE A 122 -3.24 -9.88 1.91
N ILE A 123 -2.14 -9.15 1.75
CA ILE A 123 -1.87 -8.37 0.54
C ILE A 123 -1.78 -9.27 -0.69
N SER A 124 -1.18 -10.46 -0.57
CA SER A 124 -1.01 -11.42 -1.68
C SER A 124 -2.31 -11.93 -2.29
N LYS A 125 -3.44 -11.78 -1.60
CA LYS A 125 -4.77 -12.22 -2.02
C LYS A 125 -5.67 -11.09 -2.51
N CYS A 126 -5.15 -9.86 -2.56
CA CYS A 126 -5.85 -8.75 -3.16
C CYS A 126 -5.99 -8.95 -4.68
N VAL A 127 -7.13 -8.58 -5.23
CA VAL A 127 -7.30 -8.45 -6.69
C VAL A 127 -6.43 -7.32 -7.22
N CYS A 128 -6.30 -6.24 -6.43
CA CYS A 128 -5.46 -5.08 -6.70
C CYS A 128 -5.10 -4.44 -5.36
N PHE A 129 -3.97 -3.75 -5.30
CA PHE A 129 -3.50 -3.06 -4.10
C PHE A 129 -3.20 -1.60 -4.38
N ILE A 130 -3.74 -0.70 -3.56
CA ILE A 130 -3.47 0.75 -3.61
C ILE A 130 -2.73 1.12 -2.33
N GLY A 131 -1.44 1.40 -2.43
CA GLY A 131 -0.58 1.51 -1.26
C GLY A 131 0.26 2.76 -1.18
N ALA A 132 0.38 3.33 0.03
CA ALA A 132 1.25 4.46 0.33
C ALA A 132 2.58 4.03 0.98
N ARG A 133 2.61 2.91 1.70
CA ARG A 133 3.82 2.41 2.37
C ARG A 133 4.67 1.54 1.45
N THR A 134 5.95 1.87 1.34
CA THR A 134 6.91 1.17 0.47
C THR A 134 6.92 -0.35 0.71
N HIS A 135 7.00 -0.81 1.96
CA HIS A 135 7.07 -2.25 2.23
C HIS A 135 5.71 -2.96 1.99
N ALA A 136 4.58 -2.26 2.13
CA ALA A 136 3.28 -2.80 1.73
C ALA A 136 3.19 -2.97 0.20
N THR A 137 3.68 -2.00 -0.57
CA THR A 137 3.75 -2.11 -2.04
C THR A 137 4.76 -3.17 -2.49
N ILE A 138 5.89 -3.35 -1.79
CA ILE A 138 6.83 -4.46 -2.04
C ILE A 138 6.15 -5.81 -1.76
N ALA A 139 5.37 -5.94 -0.69
CA ALA A 139 4.61 -7.16 -0.42
C ALA A 139 3.66 -7.50 -1.58
N ALA A 140 2.95 -6.51 -2.14
CA ALA A 140 2.09 -6.68 -3.30
C ALA A 140 2.89 -7.06 -4.57
N TYR A 141 3.92 -6.31 -4.91
CA TYR A 141 4.77 -6.58 -6.08
C TYR A 141 5.40 -7.97 -6.02
N SER A 142 5.97 -8.36 -4.87
CA SER A 142 6.65 -9.66 -4.71
C SER A 142 5.71 -10.86 -4.76
N THR A 143 4.40 -10.63 -4.74
CA THR A 143 3.36 -11.66 -4.84
C THR A 143 2.54 -11.56 -6.12
N GLY A 144 2.94 -10.68 -7.05
CA GLY A 144 2.30 -10.54 -8.35
C GLY A 144 0.96 -9.78 -8.32
N VAL A 145 0.65 -9.06 -7.25
CA VAL A 145 -0.60 -8.29 -7.13
C VAL A 145 -0.47 -6.98 -7.92
N PRO A 146 -1.40 -6.67 -8.84
CA PRO A 146 -1.48 -5.38 -9.51
C PRO A 146 -1.52 -4.25 -8.48
N THR A 147 -0.60 -3.28 -8.61
CA THR A 147 -0.40 -2.29 -7.54
C THR A 147 -0.30 -0.88 -8.08
N LEU A 148 -1.09 0.03 -7.51
CA LEU A 148 -0.99 1.47 -7.69
C LEU A 148 -0.38 2.09 -6.43
N VAL A 149 0.65 2.90 -6.60
CA VAL A 149 1.37 3.51 -5.47
C VAL A 149 1.01 4.98 -5.32
N ILE A 150 0.61 5.37 -4.11
CA ILE A 150 0.49 6.78 -3.74
C ILE A 150 1.86 7.27 -3.27
N GLY A 151 2.58 7.90 -4.20
CA GLY A 151 3.99 8.23 -4.04
C GLY A 151 4.24 9.59 -3.37
N TYR A 152 4.44 9.62 -2.06
CA TYR A 152 4.86 10.83 -1.36
C TYR A 152 6.40 11.02 -1.34
N SER A 153 7.17 10.11 -1.91
CA SER A 153 8.63 10.17 -1.94
C SER A 153 9.23 9.59 -3.23
N ILE A 154 10.47 9.96 -3.53
CA ILE A 154 11.21 9.47 -4.70
C ILE A 154 11.43 7.94 -4.67
N LYS A 155 11.34 7.29 -3.50
CA LYS A 155 11.52 5.85 -3.35
C LYS A 155 10.51 5.04 -4.19
N ALA A 156 9.25 5.46 -4.18
CA ALA A 156 8.19 4.79 -4.95
C ALA A 156 8.52 4.77 -6.45
N ARG A 157 8.93 5.94 -6.99
CA ARG A 157 9.31 6.06 -8.40
C ARG A 157 10.57 5.25 -8.74
N GLY A 158 11.54 5.21 -7.82
CA GLY A 158 12.76 4.40 -7.97
C GLY A 158 12.44 2.90 -8.09
N ILE A 159 11.61 2.37 -7.20
CA ILE A 159 11.20 0.96 -7.21
C ILE A 159 10.41 0.63 -8.48
N ALA A 160 9.43 1.47 -8.85
CA ALA A 160 8.65 1.24 -10.07
C ALA A 160 9.56 1.24 -11.32
N LYS A 161 10.52 2.17 -11.40
CA LYS A 161 11.50 2.20 -12.50
C LYS A 161 12.38 0.96 -12.53
N ASP A 162 12.82 0.47 -11.37
CA ASP A 162 13.65 -0.74 -11.29
C ASP A 162 12.87 -2.01 -11.69
N LEU A 163 11.57 -2.08 -11.38
CA LEU A 163 10.74 -3.24 -11.68
C LEU A 163 10.13 -3.22 -13.09
N PHE A 164 9.70 -2.05 -13.57
CA PHE A 164 8.87 -1.91 -14.78
C PHE A 164 9.53 -1.05 -15.88
N GLY A 165 10.73 -0.50 -15.61
CA GLY A 165 11.41 0.42 -16.53
C GLY A 165 10.87 1.85 -16.52
N THR A 166 9.71 2.08 -15.92
CA THR A 166 9.05 3.40 -15.79
C THR A 166 8.31 3.51 -14.46
N SER A 167 8.05 4.74 -14.03
CA SER A 167 7.13 5.02 -12.91
C SER A 167 5.75 5.49 -13.39
N GLU A 168 5.60 5.74 -14.68
CA GLU A 168 4.35 6.19 -15.28
C GLU A 168 3.30 5.08 -15.17
N ASN A 169 2.08 5.45 -14.80
CA ASN A 169 0.94 4.53 -14.53
C ASN A 169 1.10 3.61 -13.31
N TYR A 170 2.23 3.64 -12.59
CA TYR A 170 2.44 2.84 -11.38
C TYR A 170 2.47 3.69 -10.11
N VAL A 171 2.85 4.97 -10.23
CA VAL A 171 3.01 5.89 -9.09
C VAL A 171 2.29 7.21 -9.38
N LEU A 172 1.33 7.54 -8.52
CA LEU A 172 0.62 8.82 -8.51
C LEU A 172 1.36 9.83 -7.64
#